data_2eaae42055cc5be5bc440c06be491016
#
_entry.id   2eaae42055cc5be5bc440c06be491016
#
_cell.length_a   1.000
_cell.length_b   1.000
_cell.length_c   1.000
_cell.angle_alpha   90.00
_cell.angle_beta   90.00
_cell.angle_gamma   90.00
#
_symmetry.space_group_name_H-M   'P 1'
#
loop_
_entity.id
_entity.type
_entity.pdbx_description
1 polymer ?
#
loop_
_entity_poly.entity_id
_entity_poly.type
_entity_poly.pdbx_seq_one_letter_code
_entity_poly.pdbx_strand_id
1 'polypeptide(L)'
;MELLLAVDVSGSMDMEEARVQRSGYVQALRHPDFINAIEGGYLGRIAIGYFEWAGLVNEASVVGWHVVESAEDADAFASMIEARPIGPRRGTSLSNAILFGTNQIESNDFSGVRRVLDISGDGPNNTGPPVPPARDEAVSRGIIINGLAIMIRPSFSTGPLDEYYTACVIGGPGSFVLPVHEPEDFAIAIRQKLILEVSGLTPEPALTPAAAERAADCMMGERLRPGFLDRIYPELDR
;
A
#
# COMPACT_ATOMS: atom_id res chain seq x y z
N MET A 1 12.68 12.91 3.27
CA MET A 1 11.97 11.63 3.17
C MET A 1 11.43 11.47 1.76
N GLU A 2 11.43 10.25 1.23
CA GLU A 2 10.69 9.88 0.03
C GLU A 2 9.52 8.98 0.44
N LEU A 3 8.31 9.32 0.02
CA LEU A 3 7.08 8.58 0.29
C LEU A 3 6.38 8.25 -1.02
N LEU A 4 6.25 6.99 -1.35
CA LEU A 4 5.53 6.52 -2.54
C LEU A 4 4.25 5.82 -2.12
N LEU A 5 3.10 6.34 -2.56
CA LEU A 5 1.78 5.79 -2.27
C LEU A 5 1.37 4.82 -3.37
N ALA A 6 1.17 3.55 -3.01
CA ALA A 6 0.73 2.47 -3.90
C ALA A 6 -0.69 2.03 -3.51
N VAL A 7 -1.68 2.45 -4.28
CA VAL A 7 -3.10 2.33 -3.94
C VAL A 7 -3.77 1.25 -4.76
N ASP A 8 -4.34 0.25 -4.10
CA ASP A 8 -5.10 -0.83 -4.73
C ASP A 8 -6.40 -0.29 -5.33
N VAL A 9 -6.66 -0.64 -6.57
CA VAL A 9 -7.94 -0.42 -7.26
C VAL A 9 -8.46 -1.71 -7.86
N SER A 10 -8.09 -2.86 -7.30
CA SER A 10 -8.44 -4.18 -7.82
C SER A 10 -9.96 -4.45 -7.82
N GLY A 11 -10.37 -5.49 -8.55
CA GLY A 11 -11.77 -5.74 -8.87
C GLY A 11 -12.64 -6.28 -7.73
N SER A 12 -12.08 -6.49 -6.54
CA SER A 12 -12.82 -6.76 -5.28
C SER A 12 -13.64 -5.56 -4.84
N MET A 13 -13.16 -4.35 -5.13
CA MET A 13 -13.89 -3.09 -4.95
C MET A 13 -14.71 -2.75 -6.21
N ASP A 14 -15.88 -2.14 -6.07
CA ASP A 14 -16.58 -1.55 -7.20
C ASP A 14 -15.96 -0.20 -7.63
N MET A 15 -16.48 0.41 -8.71
CA MET A 15 -15.96 1.69 -9.23
C MET A 15 -16.19 2.86 -8.28
N GLU A 16 -17.22 2.79 -7.46
CA GLU A 16 -17.54 3.83 -6.50
C GLU A 16 -16.60 3.73 -5.29
N GLU A 17 -16.35 2.52 -4.81
CA GLU A 17 -15.39 2.25 -3.74
C GLU A 17 -13.97 2.68 -4.13
N ALA A 18 -13.53 2.41 -5.36
CA ALA A 18 -12.25 2.87 -5.85
C ALA A 18 -12.15 4.42 -5.89
N ARG A 19 -13.27 5.10 -6.20
CA ARG A 19 -13.34 6.58 -6.13
C ARG A 19 -13.31 7.07 -4.69
N VAL A 20 -14.04 6.42 -3.79
CA VAL A 20 -14.05 6.76 -2.36
C VAL A 20 -12.66 6.60 -1.77
N GLN A 21 -11.95 5.52 -2.11
CA GLN A 21 -10.57 5.30 -1.69
C GLN A 21 -9.65 6.41 -2.17
N ARG A 22 -9.68 6.74 -3.46
CA ARG A 22 -8.89 7.85 -4.02
C ARG A 22 -9.23 9.17 -3.33
N SER A 23 -10.53 9.46 -3.13
CA SER A 23 -10.99 10.66 -2.42
C SER A 23 -10.47 10.71 -0.99
N GLY A 24 -10.37 9.57 -0.30
CA GLY A 24 -9.76 9.48 1.03
C GLY A 24 -8.31 9.93 1.05
N TYR A 25 -7.50 9.48 0.08
CA TYR A 25 -6.11 9.95 -0.05
C TYR A 25 -6.03 11.46 -0.36
N VAL A 26 -6.85 11.93 -1.29
CA VAL A 26 -6.90 13.35 -1.67
C VAL A 26 -7.26 14.23 -0.46
N GLN A 27 -8.26 13.83 0.33
CA GLN A 27 -8.67 14.55 1.53
C GLN A 27 -7.60 14.50 2.62
N ALA A 28 -6.94 13.36 2.81
CA ALA A 28 -5.89 13.21 3.80
C ALA A 28 -4.65 14.06 3.46
N LEU A 29 -4.28 14.13 2.18
CA LEU A 29 -3.18 14.98 1.70
C LEU A 29 -3.45 16.49 1.92
N ARG A 30 -4.72 16.92 1.77
CA ARG A 30 -5.16 18.31 2.01
C ARG A 30 -5.36 18.64 3.50
N HIS A 31 -5.30 17.64 4.38
CA HIS A 31 -5.63 17.86 5.77
C HIS A 31 -4.52 18.61 6.51
N PRO A 32 -4.87 19.64 7.34
CA PRO A 32 -3.86 20.44 8.07
C PRO A 32 -2.90 19.60 8.92
N ASP A 33 -3.39 18.52 9.53
CA ASP A 33 -2.53 17.65 10.36
C ASP A 33 -1.41 16.99 9.56
N PHE A 34 -1.67 16.62 8.28
CA PHE A 34 -0.64 16.08 7.39
C PHE A 34 0.42 17.14 7.07
N ILE A 35 -0.02 18.37 6.75
CA ILE A 35 0.88 19.49 6.48
C ILE A 35 1.73 19.82 7.72
N ASN A 36 1.08 19.94 8.89
CA ASN A 36 1.77 20.18 10.15
C ASN A 36 2.82 19.10 10.46
N ALA A 37 2.50 17.82 10.13
CA ALA A 37 3.44 16.72 10.33
C ALA A 37 4.66 16.83 9.40
N ILE A 38 4.50 17.32 8.16
CA ILE A 38 5.59 17.58 7.23
C ILE A 38 6.44 18.75 7.73
N GLU A 39 5.82 19.89 8.06
CA GLU A 39 6.48 21.10 8.52
C GLU A 39 7.24 20.87 9.84
N GLY A 40 6.68 20.03 10.74
CA GLY A 40 7.32 19.60 11.98
C GLY A 40 8.48 18.62 11.81
N GLY A 41 8.66 18.06 10.62
CA GLY A 41 9.76 17.16 10.29
C GLY A 41 11.11 17.86 10.17
N TYR A 42 12.20 17.07 10.22
CA TYR A 42 13.58 17.62 10.25
C TYR A 42 13.91 18.57 9.09
N LEU A 43 13.39 18.34 7.90
CA LEU A 43 13.62 19.18 6.72
C LEU A 43 12.42 20.06 6.36
N GLY A 44 11.30 19.94 7.07
CA GLY A 44 10.05 20.64 6.75
C GLY A 44 9.46 20.30 5.36
N ARG A 45 9.92 19.22 4.71
CA ARG A 45 9.48 18.81 3.38
C ARG A 45 9.69 17.33 3.12
N ILE A 46 8.91 16.80 2.18
CA ILE A 46 9.01 15.43 1.68
C ILE A 46 9.00 15.42 0.14
N ALA A 47 9.57 14.38 -0.46
CA ALA A 47 9.27 14.00 -1.84
C ALA A 47 8.17 12.93 -1.79
N ILE A 48 7.09 13.10 -2.55
CA ILE A 48 5.95 12.20 -2.59
C ILE A 48 5.62 11.81 -4.03
N GLY A 49 5.23 10.55 -4.22
CA GLY A 49 4.73 10.01 -5.48
C GLY A 49 3.49 9.16 -5.23
N TYR A 50 2.75 8.85 -6.29
CA TYR A 50 1.49 8.08 -6.22
C TYR A 50 1.31 7.22 -7.46
N PHE A 51 0.79 6.01 -7.29
CA PHE A 51 0.28 5.19 -8.38
C PHE A 51 -0.83 4.25 -7.90
N GLU A 52 -1.67 3.83 -8.85
CA GLU A 52 -2.70 2.82 -8.61
C GLU A 52 -2.32 1.50 -9.25
N TRP A 53 -2.69 0.42 -8.58
CA TRP A 53 -2.38 -0.93 -9.01
C TRP A 53 -3.56 -1.90 -8.83
N ALA A 54 -3.50 -2.99 -9.57
CA ALA A 54 -4.35 -4.17 -9.46
C ALA A 54 -3.47 -5.41 -9.74
N GLY A 55 -3.78 -6.25 -10.71
CA GLY A 55 -2.85 -7.29 -11.21
C GLY A 55 -1.62 -6.69 -11.92
N LEU A 56 -1.76 -5.50 -12.48
CA LEU A 56 -0.71 -4.67 -13.05
C LEU A 56 -0.84 -3.24 -12.53
N VAL A 57 0.25 -2.50 -12.58
CA VAL A 57 0.22 -1.05 -12.31
C VAL A 57 -0.46 -0.32 -13.46
N ASN A 58 -1.33 0.61 -13.13
CA ASN A 58 -1.94 1.51 -14.11
C ASN A 58 -1.01 2.71 -14.36
N GLU A 59 -0.24 2.66 -15.43
CA GLU A 59 0.70 3.74 -15.77
C GLU A 59 0.01 5.10 -15.94
N ALA A 60 -1.24 5.13 -16.39
CA ALA A 60 -1.99 6.37 -16.53
C ALA A 60 -2.39 7.01 -15.20
N SER A 61 -2.36 6.25 -14.09
CA SER A 61 -2.62 6.76 -12.73
C SER A 61 -1.37 7.30 -12.04
N VAL A 62 -0.19 7.07 -12.61
CA VAL A 62 1.07 7.49 -11.97
C VAL A 62 1.13 9.01 -11.89
N VAL A 63 1.29 9.52 -10.68
CA VAL A 63 1.71 10.90 -10.41
C VAL A 63 3.16 10.82 -9.96
N GLY A 64 4.05 11.36 -10.77
CA GLY A 64 5.49 11.36 -10.50
C GLY A 64 5.85 12.11 -9.22
N TRP A 65 7.12 12.10 -8.88
CA TRP A 65 7.62 12.69 -7.66
C TRP A 65 7.45 14.21 -7.60
N HIS A 66 6.92 14.69 -6.46
CA HIS A 66 6.73 16.12 -6.14
C HIS A 66 7.29 16.43 -4.77
N VAL A 67 7.83 17.62 -4.60
CA VAL A 67 8.18 18.13 -3.27
C VAL A 67 6.93 18.75 -2.66
N VAL A 68 6.64 18.40 -1.42
CA VAL A 68 5.57 19.00 -0.61
C VAL A 68 6.22 19.61 0.62
N GLU A 69 6.10 20.93 0.73
CA GLU A 69 6.61 21.74 1.87
C GLU A 69 5.57 22.76 2.36
N SER A 70 4.40 22.80 1.72
CA SER A 70 3.29 23.70 2.04
C SER A 70 1.93 23.08 1.77
N ALA A 71 0.88 23.71 2.26
CA ALA A 71 -0.51 23.32 1.96
C ALA A 71 -0.83 23.49 0.46
N GLU A 72 -0.22 24.47 -0.23
CA GLU A 72 -0.40 24.70 -1.67
C GLU A 72 0.20 23.56 -2.49
N ASP A 73 1.39 23.07 -2.12
CA ASP A 73 2.03 21.93 -2.78
C ASP A 73 1.21 20.65 -2.61
N ALA A 74 0.70 20.43 -1.38
CA ALA A 74 -0.14 19.28 -1.07
C ALA A 74 -1.46 19.30 -1.84
N ASP A 75 -2.11 20.47 -1.98
CA ASP A 75 -3.33 20.61 -2.78
C ASP A 75 -3.04 20.41 -4.28
N ALA A 76 -1.93 20.93 -4.78
CA ALA A 76 -1.51 20.71 -6.17
C ALA A 76 -1.28 19.19 -6.43
N PHE A 77 -0.56 18.50 -5.56
CA PHE A 77 -0.34 17.06 -5.68
C PHE A 77 -1.65 16.25 -5.60
N ALA A 78 -2.52 16.57 -4.64
CA ALA A 78 -3.84 15.96 -4.51
C ALA A 78 -4.71 16.16 -5.76
N SER A 79 -4.68 17.35 -6.35
CA SER A 79 -5.40 17.67 -7.59
C SER A 79 -4.89 16.87 -8.80
N MET A 80 -3.59 16.58 -8.86
CA MET A 80 -3.02 15.70 -9.89
C MET A 80 -3.54 14.26 -9.74
N ILE A 81 -3.71 13.76 -8.52
CA ILE A 81 -4.31 12.43 -8.26
C ILE A 81 -5.77 12.41 -8.72
N GLU A 82 -6.55 13.43 -8.36
CA GLU A 82 -7.97 13.53 -8.76
C GLU A 82 -8.16 13.50 -10.28
N ALA A 83 -7.25 14.14 -11.02
CA ALA A 83 -7.33 14.24 -12.48
C ALA A 83 -7.00 12.92 -13.21
N ARG A 84 -6.46 11.89 -12.52
CA ARG A 84 -6.06 10.63 -13.17
C ARG A 84 -7.25 9.72 -13.47
N PRO A 85 -7.23 9.01 -14.61
CA PRO A 85 -8.25 7.98 -14.90
C PRO A 85 -8.07 6.78 -13.96
N ILE A 86 -9.16 6.11 -13.58
CA ILE A 86 -9.09 4.80 -12.95
C ILE A 86 -8.91 3.75 -14.05
N GLY A 87 -7.90 2.93 -13.92
CA GLY A 87 -7.50 1.96 -14.93
C GLY A 87 -8.17 0.59 -14.81
N PRO A 88 -7.67 -0.40 -15.59
CA PRO A 88 -8.07 -1.79 -15.50
C PRO A 88 -7.83 -2.37 -14.11
N ARG A 89 -8.78 -3.22 -13.63
CA ARG A 89 -8.86 -3.64 -12.24
C ARG A 89 -8.87 -5.16 -12.04
N ARG A 90 -8.26 -5.92 -12.97
CA ARG A 90 -8.22 -7.38 -12.90
C ARG A 90 -7.04 -7.89 -12.08
N GLY A 91 -7.33 -8.78 -11.12
CA GLY A 91 -6.34 -9.42 -10.25
C GLY A 91 -5.81 -8.48 -9.17
N THR A 92 -5.09 -9.03 -8.21
CA THR A 92 -4.44 -8.34 -7.10
C THR A 92 -2.99 -8.79 -7.06
N SER A 93 -2.05 -7.88 -7.36
CA SER A 93 -0.62 -8.19 -7.38
C SER A 93 0.17 -7.22 -6.52
N LEU A 94 0.22 -7.52 -5.22
CA LEU A 94 1.08 -6.83 -4.26
C LEU A 94 2.56 -6.91 -4.68
N SER A 95 2.98 -8.05 -5.20
CA SER A 95 4.36 -8.24 -5.67
C SER A 95 4.73 -7.31 -6.83
N ASN A 96 3.84 -7.14 -7.83
CA ASN A 96 4.08 -6.22 -8.94
C ASN A 96 4.07 -4.76 -8.45
N ALA A 97 3.20 -4.42 -7.49
CA ALA A 97 3.17 -3.09 -6.88
C ALA A 97 4.47 -2.80 -6.13
N ILE A 98 4.99 -3.76 -5.34
CA ILE A 98 6.25 -3.62 -4.64
C ILE A 98 7.42 -3.46 -5.63
N LEU A 99 7.51 -4.31 -6.64
CA LEU A 99 8.59 -4.24 -7.64
C LEU A 99 8.56 -2.91 -8.42
N PHE A 100 7.38 -2.46 -8.83
CA PHE A 100 7.21 -1.17 -9.48
C PHE A 100 7.59 -0.02 -8.55
N GLY A 101 7.08 -0.02 -7.31
CA GLY A 101 7.39 1.01 -6.31
C GLY A 101 8.88 1.07 -5.98
N THR A 102 9.52 -0.09 -5.84
CA THR A 102 10.98 -0.19 -5.64
C THR A 102 11.73 0.48 -6.79
N ASN A 103 11.35 0.19 -8.03
CA ASN A 103 11.98 0.80 -9.20
C ASN A 103 11.76 2.32 -9.25
N GLN A 104 10.55 2.80 -8.91
CA GLN A 104 10.24 4.25 -8.86
C GLN A 104 11.07 4.99 -7.80
N ILE A 105 11.31 4.35 -6.64
CA ILE A 105 12.15 4.91 -5.56
C ILE A 105 13.63 4.91 -5.96
N GLU A 106 14.11 3.87 -6.62
CA GLU A 106 15.53 3.75 -7.03
C GLU A 106 15.90 4.63 -8.23
N SER A 107 14.93 4.97 -9.08
CA SER A 107 15.16 5.70 -10.34
C SER A 107 14.82 7.18 -10.29
N ASN A 108 14.43 7.73 -9.12
CA ASN A 108 14.14 9.14 -8.99
C ASN A 108 15.41 9.98 -8.70
N ASP A 109 15.28 11.30 -8.79
CA ASP A 109 16.38 12.26 -8.56
C ASP A 109 16.50 12.71 -7.09
N PHE A 110 15.74 12.12 -6.15
CA PHE A 110 15.77 12.48 -4.73
C PHE A 110 16.72 11.57 -3.95
N SER A 111 17.15 12.04 -2.77
CA SER A 111 18.01 11.30 -1.85
C SER A 111 17.48 11.45 -0.43
N GLY A 112 16.33 10.86 -0.17
CA GLY A 112 15.72 10.84 1.16
C GLY A 112 16.45 9.90 2.11
N VAL A 113 16.74 10.35 3.33
CA VAL A 113 17.31 9.50 4.39
C VAL A 113 16.38 8.33 4.71
N ARG A 114 15.08 8.51 4.54
CA ARG A 114 14.05 7.49 4.74
C ARG A 114 13.25 7.36 3.45
N ARG A 115 13.18 6.15 2.92
CA ARG A 115 12.48 5.78 1.69
C ARG A 115 11.37 4.81 2.03
N VAL A 116 10.14 5.19 1.77
CA VAL A 116 8.94 4.43 2.19
C VAL A 116 8.05 4.15 0.99
N LEU A 117 7.66 2.90 0.86
CA LEU A 117 6.58 2.43 0.00
C LEU A 117 5.36 2.13 0.88
N ASP A 118 4.33 2.95 0.75
CA ASP A 118 3.05 2.79 1.43
C ASP A 118 2.09 2.00 0.54
N ILE A 119 1.71 0.79 0.95
CA ILE A 119 0.83 -0.09 0.18
C ILE A 119 -0.52 -0.23 0.86
N SER A 120 -1.61 0.11 0.16
CA SER A 120 -2.98 -0.18 0.58
C SER A 120 -3.64 -1.22 -0.30
N GLY A 121 -4.46 -2.10 0.30
CA GLY A 121 -5.26 -3.07 -0.45
C GLY A 121 -6.22 -3.85 0.43
N ASP A 122 -7.21 -4.49 -0.22
CA ASP A 122 -8.33 -5.21 0.40
C ASP A 122 -8.22 -6.75 0.27
N GLY A 123 -7.10 -7.25 -0.27
CA GLY A 123 -6.92 -8.69 -0.48
C GLY A 123 -5.47 -9.14 -0.52
N PRO A 124 -5.24 -10.47 -0.42
CA PRO A 124 -3.93 -11.06 -0.58
C PRO A 124 -3.52 -11.07 -2.07
N ASN A 125 -2.22 -11.26 -2.30
CA ASN A 125 -1.68 -11.47 -3.64
C ASN A 125 -2.33 -12.69 -4.30
N ASN A 126 -2.86 -12.54 -5.51
CA ASN A 126 -3.44 -13.65 -6.27
C ASN A 126 -2.94 -13.70 -7.72
N THR A 127 -2.07 -12.79 -8.11
CA THR A 127 -1.52 -12.67 -9.46
C THR A 127 -0.07 -12.19 -9.38
N GLY A 128 0.76 -12.58 -10.32
CA GLY A 128 2.17 -12.21 -10.35
C GLY A 128 3.05 -13.16 -9.53
N PRO A 129 4.31 -12.78 -9.25
CA PRO A 129 5.21 -13.56 -8.42
C PRO A 129 4.79 -13.58 -6.93
N PRO A 130 5.35 -14.46 -6.10
CA PRO A 130 5.16 -14.42 -4.65
C PRO A 130 5.60 -13.08 -4.03
N VAL A 131 4.90 -12.65 -2.98
CA VAL A 131 5.17 -11.36 -2.32
C VAL A 131 6.50 -11.34 -1.55
N PRO A 132 6.84 -12.37 -0.73
CA PRO A 132 8.01 -12.27 0.13
C PRO A 132 9.33 -11.97 -0.60
N PRO A 133 9.65 -12.58 -1.76
CA PRO A 133 10.87 -12.22 -2.50
C PRO A 133 10.89 -10.75 -2.96
N ALA A 134 9.76 -10.20 -3.42
CA ALA A 134 9.67 -8.80 -3.84
C ALA A 134 9.84 -7.85 -2.64
N ARG A 135 9.21 -8.16 -1.50
CA ARG A 135 9.37 -7.46 -0.23
C ARG A 135 10.82 -7.47 0.24
N ASP A 136 11.44 -8.65 0.28
CA ASP A 136 12.81 -8.82 0.77
C ASP A 136 13.82 -8.08 -0.11
N GLU A 137 13.61 -8.05 -1.41
CA GLU A 137 14.41 -7.25 -2.34
C GLU A 137 14.31 -5.75 -2.05
N ALA A 138 13.10 -5.21 -1.88
CA ALA A 138 12.89 -3.81 -1.55
C ALA A 138 13.56 -3.44 -0.21
N VAL A 139 13.39 -4.29 0.82
CA VAL A 139 14.00 -4.11 2.14
C VAL A 139 15.52 -4.17 2.06
N SER A 140 16.11 -5.08 1.26
CA SER A 140 17.56 -5.16 1.07
C SER A 140 18.15 -3.89 0.46
N ARG A 141 17.35 -3.13 -0.28
CA ARG A 141 17.68 -1.82 -0.85
C ARG A 141 17.43 -0.66 0.12
N GLY A 142 17.03 -0.94 1.38
CA GLY A 142 16.76 0.05 2.41
C GLY A 142 15.42 0.77 2.25
N ILE A 143 14.46 0.17 1.55
CA ILE A 143 13.10 0.66 1.44
C ILE A 143 12.26 0.06 2.57
N ILE A 144 11.50 0.90 3.27
CA ILE A 144 10.53 0.46 4.28
C ILE A 144 9.19 0.28 3.56
N ILE A 145 8.54 -0.85 3.78
CA ILE A 145 7.19 -1.10 3.25
C ILE A 145 6.20 -1.09 4.43
N ASN A 146 5.24 -0.17 4.39
CA ASN A 146 4.13 -0.10 5.34
C ASN A 146 2.82 -0.47 4.65
N GLY A 147 1.84 -0.96 5.43
CA GLY A 147 0.58 -1.47 4.91
C GLY A 147 -0.66 -0.75 5.45
N LEU A 148 -1.69 -0.60 4.61
CA LEU A 148 -3.07 -0.33 5.02
C LEU A 148 -3.90 -1.55 4.60
N ALA A 149 -4.28 -2.38 5.57
CA ALA A 149 -5.11 -3.57 5.31
C ALA A 149 -6.60 -3.17 5.37
N ILE A 150 -7.26 -3.15 4.22
CA ILE A 150 -8.66 -2.77 4.10
C ILE A 150 -9.52 -4.01 4.33
N MET A 151 -10.16 -4.09 5.49
CA MET A 151 -10.92 -5.26 5.97
C MET A 151 -12.42 -4.98 6.06
N ILE A 152 -12.92 -4.02 5.29
CA ILE A 152 -14.35 -3.62 5.26
C ILE A 152 -15.23 -4.78 4.79
N ARG A 153 -14.72 -5.62 3.87
CA ARG A 153 -15.39 -6.83 3.41
C ARG A 153 -14.47 -8.04 3.57
N PRO A 154 -14.29 -8.54 4.81
CA PRO A 154 -13.34 -9.61 5.06
C PRO A 154 -13.78 -10.88 4.34
N SER A 155 -12.83 -11.52 3.65
CA SER A 155 -13.04 -12.83 3.05
C SER A 155 -12.81 -13.92 4.09
N PHE A 156 -13.81 -14.75 4.34
CA PHE A 156 -13.67 -15.89 5.26
C PHE A 156 -12.66 -16.95 4.79
N SER A 157 -12.30 -16.93 3.50
CA SER A 157 -11.38 -17.93 2.92
C SER A 157 -9.91 -17.54 3.03
N THR A 158 -9.60 -16.27 3.32
CA THR A 158 -8.22 -15.76 3.33
C THR A 158 -7.66 -15.47 4.73
N GLY A 159 -8.44 -15.70 5.80
CA GLY A 159 -8.02 -15.30 7.15
C GLY A 159 -7.90 -13.77 7.31
N PRO A 160 -7.38 -13.30 8.45
CA PRO A 160 -7.19 -11.87 8.72
C PRO A 160 -6.15 -11.27 7.78
N LEU A 161 -6.54 -10.21 7.06
CA LEU A 161 -5.67 -9.57 6.06
C LEU A 161 -4.50 -8.81 6.71
N ASP A 162 -4.70 -8.26 7.88
CA ASP A 162 -3.67 -7.57 8.66
C ASP A 162 -2.55 -8.53 9.10
N GLU A 163 -2.89 -9.79 9.47
CA GLU A 163 -1.90 -10.83 9.73
C GLU A 163 -1.12 -11.18 8.45
N TYR A 164 -1.80 -11.29 7.31
CA TYR A 164 -1.15 -11.52 6.03
C TYR A 164 -0.20 -10.38 5.67
N TYR A 165 -0.63 -9.12 5.81
CA TYR A 165 0.21 -7.96 5.55
C TYR A 165 1.43 -7.94 6.47
N THR A 166 1.22 -8.23 7.76
CA THR A 166 2.30 -8.27 8.75
C THR A 166 3.35 -9.31 8.41
N ALA A 167 2.93 -10.52 8.02
CA ALA A 167 3.85 -11.62 7.77
C ALA A 167 4.50 -11.57 6.38
N CYS A 168 3.77 -11.09 5.35
CA CYS A 168 4.14 -11.31 3.96
C CYS A 168 4.47 -10.01 3.20
N VAL A 169 3.88 -8.88 3.57
CA VAL A 169 3.91 -7.64 2.75
C VAL A 169 4.84 -6.60 3.31
N ILE A 170 4.68 -6.22 4.58
CA ILE A 170 5.49 -5.17 5.20
C ILE A 170 6.91 -5.63 5.48
N GLY A 171 7.84 -4.68 5.58
CA GLY A 171 9.22 -4.97 5.92
C GLY A 171 10.07 -3.72 6.08
N GLY A 172 11.25 -3.91 6.65
CA GLY A 172 12.16 -2.84 6.98
C GLY A 172 12.00 -2.29 8.40
N PRO A 173 12.96 -1.49 8.90
CA PRO A 173 12.95 -0.99 10.26
C PRO A 173 11.76 -0.08 10.56
N GLY A 174 10.96 -0.42 11.57
CA GLY A 174 9.81 0.36 12.00
C GLY A 174 8.60 0.24 11.04
N SER A 175 8.57 -0.78 10.17
CA SER A 175 7.40 -1.06 9.34
C SER A 175 6.17 -1.40 10.17
N PHE A 176 4.99 -1.00 9.70
CA PHE A 176 3.72 -1.21 10.40
C PHE A 176 2.56 -1.47 9.43
N VAL A 177 1.48 -2.06 9.96
CA VAL A 177 0.19 -2.22 9.29
C VAL A 177 -0.87 -1.47 10.09
N LEU A 178 -1.74 -0.74 9.40
CA LEU A 178 -3.00 -0.23 9.95
C LEU A 178 -4.16 -1.01 9.35
N PRO A 179 -4.97 -1.71 10.14
CA PRO A 179 -6.21 -2.33 9.67
C PRO A 179 -7.35 -1.30 9.64
N VAL A 180 -8.26 -1.42 8.66
CA VAL A 180 -9.50 -0.64 8.54
C VAL A 180 -10.66 -1.60 8.43
N HIS A 181 -11.59 -1.55 9.39
CA HIS A 181 -12.71 -2.48 9.47
C HIS A 181 -14.03 -1.86 8.99
N GLU A 182 -14.20 -0.55 9.16
CA GLU A 182 -15.45 0.14 8.86
C GLU A 182 -15.23 1.20 7.76
N PRO A 183 -16.19 1.34 6.83
CA PRO A 183 -16.09 2.34 5.75
C PRO A 183 -15.93 3.77 6.27
N GLU A 184 -16.56 4.08 7.39
CA GLU A 184 -16.56 5.40 8.01
C GLU A 184 -15.17 5.79 8.54
N ASP A 185 -14.36 4.80 8.93
CA ASP A 185 -13.02 5.00 9.47
C ASP A 185 -11.95 5.14 8.37
N PHE A 186 -12.31 4.86 7.12
CA PHE A 186 -11.35 4.76 6.02
C PHE A 186 -10.55 6.06 5.81
N ALA A 187 -11.22 7.20 5.71
CA ALA A 187 -10.55 8.50 5.52
C ALA A 187 -9.70 8.89 6.74
N ILE A 188 -10.16 8.52 7.95
CA ILE A 188 -9.43 8.74 9.20
C ILE A 188 -8.17 7.88 9.24
N ALA A 189 -8.26 6.61 8.87
CA ALA A 189 -7.14 5.68 8.85
C ALA A 189 -6.07 6.09 7.84
N ILE A 190 -6.46 6.50 6.63
CA ILE A 190 -5.52 7.05 5.63
C ILE A 190 -4.78 8.25 6.19
N ARG A 191 -5.51 9.22 6.78
CA ARG A 191 -4.91 10.41 7.37
C ARG A 191 -3.93 10.05 8.48
N GLN A 192 -4.34 9.21 9.43
CA GLN A 192 -3.48 8.74 10.51
C GLN A 192 -2.23 8.06 9.98
N LYS A 193 -2.39 7.20 8.98
CA LYS A 193 -1.27 6.50 8.35
C LYS A 193 -0.30 7.47 7.71
N LEU A 194 -0.77 8.44 6.92
CA LEU A 194 0.09 9.45 6.30
C LEU A 194 0.85 10.29 7.34
N ILE A 195 0.21 10.65 8.47
CA ILE A 195 0.87 11.37 9.57
C ILE A 195 1.97 10.50 10.20
N LEU A 196 1.71 9.22 10.46
CA LEU A 196 2.71 8.28 10.99
C LEU A 196 3.88 8.12 10.01
N GLU A 197 3.60 8.04 8.71
CA GLU A 197 4.63 7.96 7.67
C GLU A 197 5.59 9.16 7.74
N VAL A 198 5.06 10.39 7.74
CA VAL A 198 5.91 11.59 7.68
C VAL A 198 6.56 11.93 9.00
N SER A 199 5.90 11.66 10.14
CA SER A 199 6.46 11.89 11.47
C SER A 199 7.52 10.87 11.87
N GLY A 200 7.58 9.70 11.20
CA GLY A 200 8.45 8.59 11.57
C GLY A 200 8.06 7.90 12.87
N LEU A 201 6.87 8.17 13.37
CA LEU A 201 6.29 7.47 14.51
C LEU A 201 5.75 6.11 14.05
N THR A 202 5.86 5.10 14.90
CA THR A 202 5.17 3.82 14.71
C THR A 202 3.93 3.81 15.61
N PRO A 203 2.82 3.18 15.16
CA PRO A 203 1.69 2.96 16.05
C PRO A 203 2.13 2.23 17.31
N GLU A 204 1.54 2.57 18.46
CA GLU A 204 1.74 1.73 19.65
C GLU A 204 1.28 0.30 19.30
N PRO A 205 2.09 -0.73 19.62
CA PRO A 205 1.70 -2.09 19.35
C PRO A 205 0.38 -2.37 20.07
N ALA A 206 -0.67 -2.69 19.33
CA ALA A 206 -1.88 -3.22 19.94
C ALA A 206 -1.48 -4.45 20.75
N LEU A 207 -1.79 -4.47 22.05
CA LEU A 207 -1.57 -5.63 22.91
C LEU A 207 -2.49 -6.77 22.41
N THR A 208 -2.05 -7.47 21.38
CA THR A 208 -2.69 -8.70 20.94
C THR A 208 -2.29 -9.79 21.93
N PRO A 209 -3.26 -10.48 22.57
CA PRO A 209 -2.94 -11.67 23.34
C PRO A 209 -2.17 -12.62 22.43
N ALA A 210 -1.11 -13.24 22.96
CA ALA A 210 -0.32 -14.22 22.22
C ALA A 210 -1.22 -15.39 21.77
N ALA A 211 -1.90 -15.19 20.62
CA ALA A 211 -2.49 -16.28 19.86
C ALA A 211 -1.30 -17.01 19.23
N ALA A 212 -1.28 -18.33 19.39
CA ALA A 212 -0.25 -19.18 18.83
C ALA A 212 0.02 -18.76 17.37
N GLU A 213 1.24 -18.33 17.08
CA GLU A 213 1.71 -17.91 15.76
C GLU A 213 1.46 -19.02 14.73
N ARG A 214 0.30 -18.99 14.11
CA ARG A 214 0.16 -19.64 12.80
C ARG A 214 0.89 -18.74 11.84
N ALA A 215 2.01 -19.22 11.32
CA ALA A 215 2.69 -18.53 10.23
C ALA A 215 1.67 -18.27 9.09
N ALA A 216 1.42 -17.01 8.77
CA ALA A 216 0.49 -16.69 7.70
C ALA A 216 0.96 -17.34 6.40
N ASP A 217 0.01 -17.94 5.66
CA ASP A 217 0.32 -18.54 4.36
C ASP A 217 0.45 -17.43 3.30
N CYS A 218 1.67 -17.03 2.98
CA CYS A 218 1.93 -15.98 2.00
C CYS A 218 1.51 -16.35 0.55
N MET A 219 1.09 -17.59 0.31
CA MET A 219 0.57 -18.06 -0.97
C MET A 219 -0.94 -18.29 -0.96
N MET A 220 -1.63 -17.81 0.08
CA MET A 220 -3.05 -18.07 0.26
C MET A 220 -3.91 -17.58 -0.91
N GLY A 221 -3.63 -16.38 -1.43
CA GLY A 221 -4.41 -15.81 -2.53
C GLY A 221 -4.18 -16.53 -3.86
N GLU A 222 -2.94 -16.94 -4.13
CA GLU A 222 -2.59 -17.73 -5.32
C GLU A 222 -3.27 -19.10 -5.30
N ARG A 223 -3.34 -19.76 -4.13
CA ARG A 223 -4.00 -21.07 -3.98
C ARG A 223 -5.51 -21.01 -4.17
N LEU A 224 -6.13 -19.91 -3.83
CA LEU A 224 -7.57 -19.71 -4.00
C LEU A 224 -7.96 -19.37 -5.46
N ARG A 225 -6.99 -19.09 -6.31
CA ARG A 225 -7.24 -18.77 -7.71
C ARG A 225 -7.61 -20.04 -8.49
N PRO A 226 -8.70 -20.03 -9.27
CA PRO A 226 -9.03 -21.16 -10.16
C PRO A 226 -7.84 -21.48 -11.09
N GLY A 227 -7.52 -22.76 -11.24
CA GLY A 227 -6.43 -23.24 -12.08
C GLY A 227 -5.02 -23.10 -11.46
N PHE A 228 -4.90 -22.76 -10.18
CA PHE A 228 -3.59 -22.76 -9.49
C PHE A 228 -3.01 -24.17 -9.41
N LEU A 229 -3.81 -25.16 -9.03
CA LEU A 229 -3.38 -26.56 -8.94
C LEU A 229 -3.01 -27.11 -10.30
N ASP A 230 -3.74 -26.77 -11.37
CA ASP A 230 -3.48 -27.19 -12.75
C ASP A 230 -2.11 -26.70 -13.26
N ARG A 231 -1.62 -25.55 -12.76
CA ARG A 231 -0.32 -24.99 -13.10
C ARG A 231 0.84 -25.65 -12.36
N ILE A 232 0.62 -26.05 -11.11
CA ILE A 232 1.64 -26.70 -10.27
C ILE A 232 1.69 -28.21 -10.53
N TYR A 233 0.55 -28.80 -10.84
CA TYR A 233 0.40 -30.24 -11.07
C TYR A 233 -0.32 -30.51 -12.40
N PRO A 234 0.30 -30.19 -13.55
CA PRO A 234 -0.33 -30.40 -14.86
C PRO A 234 -0.61 -31.87 -15.19
N GLU A 235 -0.18 -32.79 -14.34
CA GLU A 235 -0.35 -34.24 -14.54
C GLU A 235 -1.61 -34.79 -13.84
N LEU A 236 -2.31 -34.00 -13.02
CA LEU A 236 -3.53 -34.45 -12.32
C LEU A 236 -4.79 -34.44 -13.19
N ASP A 237 -4.70 -33.90 -14.40
CA ASP A 237 -5.82 -33.76 -15.35
C ASP A 237 -5.80 -34.84 -16.46
N ARG A 238 -5.12 -35.98 -16.23
CA ARG A 238 -5.09 -37.13 -17.16
C ARG A 238 -5.74 -38.37 -16.61
#